data_ffe3adcd2681a5f42142b58cbad39d25
#
_entry.id   ffe3adcd2681a5f42142b58cbad39d25
#
_cell.length_a   1.000
_cell.length_b   1.000
_cell.length_c   1.000
_cell.angle_alpha   90.00
_cell.angle_beta   90.00
_cell.angle_gamma   90.00
#
_symmetry.space_group_name_H-M   'P 1'
#
loop_
_entity.id
_entity.type
_entity.pdbx_description
1 polymer ?
#
loop_
_entity_poly.entity_id
_entity_poly.type
_entity_poly.pdbx_seq_one_letter_code
_entity_poly.pdbx_strand_id
1 'polypeptide(L)'
;MVSTGPSTGNPSPCSTLPPSGLRGTEITSEGTDTTRWYGEDLAYIHDVGHAEFALGAAAGIMEILDRNGIRDGLVVDLGCGSGLWARELVEAGYRVLGIDISEAMIELSRNRVPEAEFRVGSLFEVEIPRCQAVTAVNEVLNYLFDAENEERGLGRLFRRVHDALVPGGAFVFDVLGPGQVPPGTRARGFRVGEDWAVLAEREEDVERGTMERRIVSFRKAGGHYRRNDEVHRVRLYDQVGLSAELEQTGFRVRTLRSYGGYPLSEGHAAFVARKPA
;
A
#
# COMPACT_ATOMS: atom_id res chain seq x y z
N MET A 1 -62.79 -16.35 35.45
CA MET A 1 -63.06 -17.82 35.38
C MET A 1 -62.56 -18.35 34.08
N VAL A 2 -61.76 -19.41 34.15
CA VAL A 2 -61.23 -20.34 33.12
C VAL A 2 -59.98 -19.85 32.40
N SER A 3 -58.87 -20.11 32.88
CA SER A 3 -57.76 -21.03 32.79
C SER A 3 -57.75 -21.91 31.53
N THR A 4 -56.72 -21.76 30.66
CA THR A 4 -56.10 -22.88 29.95
C THR A 4 -54.62 -22.58 29.71
N GLY A 5 -53.77 -23.50 30.14
CA GLY A 5 -52.32 -23.41 30.17
C GLY A 5 -51.64 -23.74 28.86
N PRO A 6 -50.29 -23.68 28.82
CA PRO A 6 -49.49 -23.78 27.60
C PRO A 6 -49.19 -25.22 27.21
N SER A 7 -49.32 -25.48 25.91
CA SER A 7 -48.92 -26.75 25.27
C SER A 7 -47.41 -26.74 25.01
N THR A 8 -46.69 -27.66 25.61
CA THR A 8 -45.29 -27.97 25.37
C THR A 8 -45.16 -28.82 24.10
N GLY A 9 -44.65 -28.22 23.02
CA GLY A 9 -44.22 -28.92 21.82
C GLY A 9 -42.71 -29.18 21.87
N ASN A 10 -42.36 -30.49 21.98
CA ASN A 10 -41.00 -30.99 21.95
C ASN A 10 -40.41 -30.88 20.51
N PRO A 11 -39.23 -30.33 20.28
CA PRO A 11 -38.62 -30.39 18.94
C PRO A 11 -37.96 -31.75 18.72
N SER A 12 -38.26 -32.37 17.58
CA SER A 12 -37.69 -33.63 17.08
C SER A 12 -36.17 -33.47 16.83
N PRO A 13 -35.39 -34.55 16.98
CA PRO A 13 -33.94 -34.50 16.83
C PRO A 13 -33.52 -34.27 15.35
N CYS A 14 -32.67 -33.32 15.16
CA CYS A 14 -31.98 -33.03 13.89
C CYS A 14 -31.14 -34.25 13.45
N SER A 15 -31.43 -34.80 12.30
CA SER A 15 -30.70 -35.90 11.68
C SER A 15 -29.28 -35.45 11.34
N THR A 16 -28.30 -36.10 11.95
CA THR A 16 -26.86 -35.95 11.60
C THR A 16 -26.62 -36.51 10.21
N LEU A 17 -26.21 -35.63 9.29
CA LEU A 17 -25.63 -36.02 8.02
C LEU A 17 -24.23 -36.63 8.26
N PRO A 18 -23.84 -37.70 7.54
CA PRO A 18 -22.52 -38.27 7.66
C PRO A 18 -21.44 -37.30 7.09
N PRO A 19 -20.21 -37.33 7.60
CA PRO A 19 -19.13 -36.49 7.05
C PRO A 19 -18.82 -36.99 5.63
N SER A 20 -19.20 -36.21 4.63
CA SER A 20 -18.73 -36.38 3.27
C SER A 20 -17.23 -36.07 3.28
N GLY A 21 -16.44 -37.13 3.10
CA GLY A 21 -14.99 -37.02 2.89
C GLY A 21 -14.67 -36.18 1.65
N LEU A 22 -14.42 -34.93 1.85
CA LEU A 22 -13.68 -34.11 0.88
C LEU A 22 -12.27 -34.66 0.87
N ARG A 23 -11.95 -35.50 -0.12
CA ARG A 23 -10.60 -35.78 -0.51
C ARG A 23 -10.02 -34.43 -0.89
N GLY A 24 -9.00 -33.99 -0.16
CA GLY A 24 -8.18 -32.87 -0.57
C GLY A 24 -7.59 -33.17 -1.93
N THR A 25 -8.09 -32.51 -2.94
CA THR A 25 -7.33 -32.34 -4.18
C THR A 25 -6.09 -31.54 -3.77
N GLU A 26 -4.95 -32.21 -3.78
CA GLU A 26 -3.66 -31.52 -3.81
C GLU A 26 -3.74 -30.55 -4.98
N ILE A 27 -3.81 -29.26 -4.65
CA ILE A 27 -3.63 -28.20 -5.62
C ILE A 27 -2.14 -28.30 -5.97
N THR A 28 -1.84 -28.97 -7.07
CA THR A 28 -0.52 -28.87 -7.71
C THR A 28 -0.29 -27.37 -7.94
N SER A 29 0.73 -26.83 -7.31
CA SER A 29 1.25 -25.51 -7.57
C SER A 29 1.83 -25.49 -8.99
N GLU A 30 0.99 -25.40 -10.00
CA GLU A 30 1.43 -24.95 -11.32
C GLU A 30 1.82 -23.48 -11.14
N GLY A 31 3.07 -23.20 -11.41
CA GLY A 31 3.82 -22.00 -11.19
C GLY A 31 2.99 -20.72 -11.16
N THR A 32 2.74 -20.20 -9.96
CA THR A 32 2.44 -18.79 -9.81
C THR A 32 3.63 -18.04 -10.37
N ASP A 33 3.42 -17.33 -11.47
CA ASP A 33 4.38 -16.39 -12.03
C ASP A 33 4.61 -15.31 -10.96
N THR A 34 5.63 -15.50 -10.13
CA THR A 34 5.97 -14.65 -8.98
C THR A 34 6.55 -13.30 -9.41
N THR A 35 6.49 -12.97 -10.70
CA THR A 35 7.08 -11.77 -11.28
C THR A 35 6.09 -10.61 -11.51
N ARG A 36 4.81 -10.78 -11.21
CA ARG A 36 3.80 -9.72 -11.39
C ARG A 36 3.16 -9.34 -10.06
N TRP A 37 3.61 -8.22 -9.52
CA TRP A 37 2.99 -7.58 -8.36
C TRP A 37 1.89 -6.62 -8.82
N TYR A 38 0.74 -6.60 -8.14
CA TYR A 38 -0.43 -5.83 -8.55
C TYR A 38 -0.78 -6.08 -10.01
N GLY A 39 -1.09 -7.33 -10.35
CA GLY A 39 -1.58 -7.70 -11.68
C GLY A 39 -2.88 -6.96 -12.03
N GLU A 40 -3.31 -7.03 -13.30
CA GLU A 40 -4.43 -6.25 -13.87
C GLU A 40 -5.67 -6.20 -12.98
N ASP A 41 -6.13 -7.34 -12.44
CA ASP A 41 -7.33 -7.40 -11.62
C ASP A 41 -7.13 -6.78 -10.24
N LEU A 42 -5.97 -7.04 -9.59
CA LEU A 42 -5.69 -6.45 -8.28
C LEU A 42 -5.39 -4.94 -8.39
N ALA A 43 -4.75 -4.49 -9.47
CA ALA A 43 -4.54 -3.07 -9.74
C ALA A 43 -5.89 -2.33 -9.91
N TYR A 44 -6.82 -2.91 -10.68
CA TYR A 44 -8.17 -2.37 -10.80
C TYR A 44 -8.89 -2.32 -9.45
N ILE A 45 -8.88 -3.42 -8.68
CA ILE A 45 -9.53 -3.48 -7.37
C ILE A 45 -8.92 -2.47 -6.41
N HIS A 46 -7.59 -2.29 -6.44
CA HIS A 46 -6.91 -1.29 -5.63
C HIS A 46 -7.34 0.12 -6.01
N ASP A 47 -7.46 0.39 -7.30
CA ASP A 47 -7.86 1.69 -7.80
C ASP A 47 -9.29 2.08 -7.36
N VAL A 48 -10.26 1.19 -7.56
CA VAL A 48 -11.68 1.50 -7.26
C VAL A 48 -12.06 1.25 -5.80
N GLY A 49 -11.34 0.39 -5.10
CA GLY A 49 -11.70 -0.06 -3.74
C GLY A 49 -10.80 0.48 -2.62
N HIS A 50 -9.65 1.09 -2.93
CA HIS A 50 -8.68 1.53 -1.92
C HIS A 50 -8.17 2.97 -2.14
N ALA A 51 -8.91 3.79 -2.87
CA ALA A 51 -8.58 5.19 -3.14
C ALA A 51 -8.59 6.09 -1.88
N GLU A 52 -9.24 5.64 -0.81
CA GLU A 52 -9.50 6.42 0.42
C GLU A 52 -8.23 6.98 1.05
N PHE A 53 -7.13 6.21 1.06
CA PHE A 53 -5.88 6.68 1.65
C PHE A 53 -5.26 7.81 0.83
N ALA A 54 -5.05 7.58 -0.46
CA ALA A 54 -4.40 8.55 -1.34
C ALA A 54 -5.15 9.88 -1.38
N LEU A 55 -6.48 9.83 -1.53
CA LEU A 55 -7.33 11.02 -1.59
C LEU A 55 -7.50 11.69 -0.21
N GLY A 56 -7.61 10.90 0.86
CA GLY A 56 -7.71 11.44 2.22
C GLY A 56 -6.44 12.13 2.70
N ALA A 57 -5.28 11.59 2.34
CA ALA A 57 -3.97 12.14 2.69
C ALA A 57 -3.58 13.37 1.84
N ALA A 58 -4.11 13.49 0.63
CA ALA A 58 -3.70 14.47 -0.38
C ALA A 58 -3.64 15.91 0.16
N ALA A 59 -4.73 16.40 0.75
CA ALA A 59 -4.79 17.77 1.29
C ALA A 59 -3.71 18.03 2.36
N GLY A 60 -3.45 17.04 3.25
CA GLY A 60 -2.43 17.15 4.27
C GLY A 60 -1.01 17.11 3.71
N ILE A 61 -0.75 16.32 2.66
CA ILE A 61 0.55 16.28 1.99
C ILE A 61 0.79 17.60 1.24
N MET A 62 -0.24 18.15 0.57
CA MET A 62 -0.16 19.47 -0.07
C MET A 62 0.19 20.57 0.95
N GLU A 63 -0.45 20.55 2.12
CA GLU A 63 -0.12 21.50 3.19
C GLU A 63 1.32 21.35 3.69
N ILE A 64 1.85 20.11 3.74
CA ILE A 64 3.24 19.84 4.07
C ILE A 64 4.17 20.46 3.00
N LEU A 65 3.89 20.29 1.72
CA LEU A 65 4.68 20.90 0.63
C LEU A 65 4.66 22.42 0.73
N ASP A 66 3.48 23.05 0.88
CA ASP A 66 3.34 24.51 1.00
C ASP A 66 4.10 25.07 2.21
N ARG A 67 3.97 24.46 3.39
CA ARG A 67 4.69 24.86 4.61
C ARG A 67 6.21 24.74 4.49
N ASN A 68 6.70 23.89 3.60
CA ASN A 68 8.13 23.77 3.26
C ASN A 68 8.56 24.71 2.11
N GLY A 69 7.65 25.56 1.61
CA GLY A 69 7.92 26.53 0.55
C GLY A 69 7.93 25.91 -0.84
N ILE A 70 7.44 24.67 -0.99
CA ILE A 70 7.37 23.95 -2.27
C ILE A 70 5.96 24.15 -2.82
N ARG A 71 5.82 25.06 -3.78
CA ARG A 71 4.52 25.46 -4.35
C ARG A 71 4.40 25.17 -5.84
N ASP A 72 5.49 24.78 -6.47
CA ASP A 72 5.59 24.43 -7.88
C ASP A 72 6.80 23.52 -8.13
N GLY A 73 7.05 23.19 -9.38
CA GLY A 73 8.20 22.43 -9.82
C GLY A 73 7.91 20.96 -10.05
N LEU A 74 8.95 20.14 -10.00
CA LEU A 74 8.84 18.70 -10.22
C LEU A 74 8.67 17.95 -8.89
N VAL A 75 7.61 17.13 -8.81
CA VAL A 75 7.43 16.12 -7.78
C VAL A 75 7.66 14.74 -8.39
N VAL A 76 8.53 13.95 -7.79
CA VAL A 76 8.72 12.54 -8.15
C VAL A 76 7.93 11.67 -7.17
N ASP A 77 6.98 10.89 -7.68
CA ASP A 77 6.10 10.04 -6.88
C ASP A 77 6.54 8.57 -7.03
N LEU A 78 7.18 8.04 -6.00
CA LEU A 78 7.68 6.68 -5.94
C LEU A 78 6.57 5.73 -5.46
N GLY A 79 6.25 4.71 -6.27
CA GLY A 79 5.09 3.85 -6.07
C GLY A 79 3.79 4.59 -6.32
N CYS A 80 3.71 5.29 -7.46
CA CYS A 80 2.59 6.18 -7.78
C CYS A 80 1.24 5.47 -7.97
N GLY A 81 1.23 4.13 -8.02
CA GLY A 81 0.04 3.33 -8.22
C GLY A 81 -0.74 3.78 -9.46
N SER A 82 -2.05 3.85 -9.35
CA SER A 82 -2.95 4.26 -10.42
C SER A 82 -3.01 5.78 -10.67
N GLY A 83 -2.11 6.57 -10.07
CA GLY A 83 -1.99 8.01 -10.30
C GLY A 83 -3.01 8.88 -9.58
N LEU A 84 -3.66 8.39 -8.52
CA LEU A 84 -4.63 9.18 -7.74
C LEU A 84 -3.97 10.42 -7.11
N TRP A 85 -2.82 10.24 -6.44
CA TRP A 85 -2.06 11.34 -5.87
C TRP A 85 -1.41 12.22 -6.95
N ALA A 86 -0.92 11.63 -8.02
CA ALA A 86 -0.36 12.35 -9.15
C ALA A 86 -1.36 13.33 -9.78
N ARG A 87 -2.65 12.96 -9.86
CA ARG A 87 -3.72 13.86 -10.33
C ARG A 87 -3.85 15.10 -9.44
N GLU A 88 -3.92 14.92 -8.12
CA GLU A 88 -4.03 16.03 -7.17
C GLU A 88 -2.83 17.01 -7.30
N LEU A 89 -1.62 16.45 -7.53
CA LEU A 89 -0.41 17.25 -7.76
C LEU A 89 -0.50 18.06 -9.07
N VAL A 90 -0.93 17.44 -10.17
CA VAL A 90 -1.06 18.13 -11.47
C VAL A 90 -2.13 19.21 -11.40
N GLU A 91 -3.29 18.92 -10.79
CA GLU A 91 -4.35 19.92 -10.58
C GLU A 91 -3.89 21.12 -9.73
N ALA A 92 -2.95 20.90 -8.81
CA ALA A 92 -2.32 21.96 -8.03
C ALA A 92 -1.16 22.69 -8.76
N GLY A 93 -0.85 22.32 -9.99
CA GLY A 93 0.14 22.99 -10.83
C GLY A 93 1.56 22.43 -10.77
N TYR A 94 1.78 21.28 -10.12
CA TYR A 94 3.08 20.60 -10.13
C TYR A 94 3.28 19.81 -11.42
N ARG A 95 4.54 19.69 -11.85
CA ARG A 95 4.94 18.65 -12.80
C ARG A 95 5.17 17.37 -12.03
N VAL A 96 4.75 16.22 -12.60
CA VAL A 96 4.84 14.93 -11.91
C VAL A 96 5.59 13.92 -12.76
N LEU A 97 6.50 13.18 -12.13
CA LEU A 97 7.08 11.95 -12.60
C LEU A 97 6.65 10.83 -11.63
N GLY A 98 5.74 9.98 -12.06
CA GLY A 98 5.31 8.80 -11.31
C GLY A 98 6.11 7.56 -11.70
N ILE A 99 6.47 6.75 -10.71
CA ILE A 99 7.21 5.50 -10.89
C ILE A 99 6.49 4.41 -10.13
N ASP A 100 6.22 3.28 -10.79
CA ASP A 100 5.67 2.09 -10.15
C ASP A 100 6.24 0.83 -10.79
N ILE A 101 6.37 -0.24 -10.03
CA ILE A 101 6.86 -1.53 -10.52
C ILE A 101 5.80 -2.27 -11.34
N SER A 102 4.51 -1.98 -11.12
CA SER A 102 3.38 -2.60 -11.81
C SER A 102 3.06 -1.89 -13.13
N GLU A 103 3.18 -2.63 -14.25
CA GLU A 103 2.75 -2.14 -15.57
C GLU A 103 1.26 -1.78 -15.57
N ALA A 104 0.41 -2.58 -14.89
CA ALA A 104 -1.03 -2.35 -14.83
C ALA A 104 -1.36 -1.04 -14.08
N MET A 105 -0.63 -0.74 -13.00
CA MET A 105 -0.76 0.55 -12.30
C MET A 105 -0.35 1.71 -13.19
N ILE A 106 0.77 1.59 -13.91
CA ILE A 106 1.25 2.64 -14.82
C ILE A 106 0.28 2.86 -16.00
N GLU A 107 -0.36 1.80 -16.50
CA GLU A 107 -1.40 1.96 -17.52
C GLU A 107 -2.59 2.77 -17.00
N LEU A 108 -3.08 2.46 -15.80
CA LEU A 108 -4.14 3.22 -15.13
C LEU A 108 -3.74 4.68 -14.91
N SER A 109 -2.51 4.92 -14.45
CA SER A 109 -2.02 6.28 -14.17
C SER A 109 -1.91 7.13 -15.43
N ARG A 110 -1.41 6.58 -16.54
CA ARG A 110 -1.32 7.27 -17.84
C ARG A 110 -2.71 7.63 -18.38
N ASN A 111 -3.68 6.74 -18.21
CA ASN A 111 -5.07 7.02 -18.61
C ASN A 111 -5.71 8.10 -17.73
N ARG A 112 -5.36 8.16 -16.44
CA ARG A 112 -5.91 9.13 -15.48
C ARG A 112 -5.31 10.52 -15.61
N VAL A 113 -4.00 10.60 -15.83
CA VAL A 113 -3.22 11.87 -15.80
C VAL A 113 -2.28 11.93 -17.00
N PRO A 114 -2.83 12.13 -18.21
CA PRO A 114 -2.02 12.15 -19.44
C PRO A 114 -0.99 13.30 -19.48
N GLU A 115 -1.14 14.32 -18.63
CA GLU A 115 -0.23 15.46 -18.50
C GLU A 115 1.04 15.13 -17.70
N ALA A 116 1.05 14.02 -16.94
CA ALA A 116 2.19 13.59 -16.14
C ALA A 116 3.05 12.55 -16.89
N GLU A 117 4.31 12.43 -16.49
CA GLU A 117 5.19 11.36 -16.95
C GLU A 117 5.11 10.15 -16.02
N PHE A 118 4.98 8.94 -16.59
CA PHE A 118 4.95 7.70 -15.81
C PHE A 118 5.90 6.66 -16.38
N ARG A 119 6.68 6.02 -15.47
CA ARG A 119 7.67 5.00 -15.81
C ARG A 119 7.43 3.72 -15.01
N VAL A 120 7.50 2.57 -15.69
CA VAL A 120 7.56 1.26 -15.04
C VAL A 120 8.99 1.04 -14.54
N GLY A 121 9.16 0.69 -13.29
CA GLY A 121 10.48 0.38 -12.73
C GLY A 121 10.50 0.32 -11.21
N SER A 122 11.60 -0.26 -10.71
CA SER A 122 11.89 -0.29 -9.29
C SER A 122 12.24 1.10 -8.76
N LEU A 123 11.60 1.52 -7.67
CA LEU A 123 11.96 2.75 -6.96
C LEU A 123 13.41 2.72 -6.41
N PHE A 124 14.00 1.52 -6.27
CA PHE A 124 15.38 1.35 -5.81
C PHE A 124 16.42 1.49 -6.94
N GLU A 125 16.01 1.36 -8.20
CA GLU A 125 16.91 1.39 -9.36
C GLU A 125 16.74 2.61 -10.25
N VAL A 126 15.50 3.13 -10.33
CA VAL A 126 15.16 4.24 -11.22
C VAL A 126 16.00 5.49 -10.95
N GLU A 127 16.39 6.19 -11.98
CA GLU A 127 17.02 7.50 -11.86
C GLU A 127 16.00 8.53 -11.39
N ILE A 128 16.32 9.23 -10.29
CA ILE A 128 15.51 10.33 -9.76
C ILE A 128 16.08 11.64 -10.27
N PRO A 129 15.39 12.36 -11.15
CA PRO A 129 15.88 13.64 -11.66
C PRO A 129 15.84 14.70 -10.56
N ARG A 130 16.59 15.82 -10.79
CA ARG A 130 16.56 16.95 -9.87
C ARG A 130 15.14 17.49 -9.70
N CYS A 131 14.64 17.55 -8.47
CA CYS A 131 13.24 17.84 -8.14
C CYS A 131 13.09 18.65 -6.85
N GLN A 132 11.89 19.22 -6.65
CA GLN A 132 11.53 19.99 -5.46
C GLN A 132 11.01 19.09 -4.36
N ALA A 133 10.32 18.02 -4.72
CA ALA A 133 9.85 17.03 -3.74
C ALA A 133 9.94 15.61 -4.30
N VAL A 134 10.05 14.66 -3.38
CA VAL A 134 9.82 13.24 -3.63
C VAL A 134 8.71 12.80 -2.69
N THR A 135 7.78 12.00 -3.17
CA THR A 135 6.72 11.37 -2.36
C THR A 135 6.78 9.85 -2.50
N ALA A 136 6.40 9.12 -1.44
CA ALA A 136 6.19 7.68 -1.44
C ALA A 136 5.08 7.36 -0.44
N VAL A 137 3.84 7.41 -0.90
CA VAL A 137 2.62 7.45 -0.08
C VAL A 137 1.94 6.09 -0.04
N ASN A 138 1.37 5.73 1.11
CA ASN A 138 0.68 4.47 1.35
C ASN A 138 1.61 3.26 1.45
N GLU A 139 2.56 3.33 2.40
CA GLU A 139 3.47 2.23 2.78
C GLU A 139 4.32 1.63 1.64
N VAL A 140 4.51 2.38 0.57
CA VAL A 140 5.25 1.92 -0.62
C VAL A 140 6.65 1.37 -0.28
N LEU A 141 7.34 2.01 0.67
CA LEU A 141 8.69 1.62 1.08
C LEU A 141 8.74 0.30 1.88
N ASN A 142 7.59 -0.17 2.35
CA ASN A 142 7.53 -1.43 3.11
C ASN A 142 7.60 -2.67 2.20
N TYR A 143 7.22 -2.57 0.91
CA TYR A 143 7.13 -3.73 0.03
C TYR A 143 8.49 -4.34 -0.30
N LEU A 144 8.59 -5.66 -0.17
CA LEU A 144 9.75 -6.48 -0.52
C LEU A 144 9.55 -7.14 -1.89
N PHE A 145 9.09 -6.38 -2.86
CA PHE A 145 8.91 -6.85 -4.24
C PHE A 145 10.23 -6.98 -4.98
N ASP A 146 11.24 -6.31 -4.48
CA ASP A 146 12.53 -6.16 -5.11
C ASP A 146 13.60 -6.79 -4.23
N ALA A 147 14.41 -7.71 -4.78
CA ALA A 147 15.51 -8.34 -4.06
C ALA A 147 16.52 -7.30 -3.53
N GLU A 148 16.65 -6.15 -4.20
CA GLU A 148 17.51 -5.05 -3.77
C GLU A 148 17.04 -4.38 -2.46
N ASN A 149 15.77 -4.58 -2.06
CA ASN A 149 15.24 -4.04 -0.81
C ASN A 149 15.64 -4.86 0.44
N GLU A 150 16.24 -6.04 0.28
CA GLU A 150 16.37 -6.98 1.40
C GLU A 150 17.36 -6.56 2.48
N GLU A 151 18.47 -5.88 2.20
CA GLU A 151 19.46 -5.56 3.25
C GLU A 151 19.97 -4.12 3.33
N ARG A 152 20.01 -3.37 2.22
CA ARG A 152 20.60 -2.02 2.21
C ARG A 152 19.85 -1.04 1.31
N GLY A 153 18.66 -1.43 0.83
CA GLY A 153 17.91 -0.68 -0.17
C GLY A 153 17.56 0.73 0.28
N LEU A 154 17.00 0.90 1.50
CA LEU A 154 16.52 2.22 1.96
C LEU A 154 17.64 3.25 2.11
N GLY A 155 18.77 2.91 2.71
CA GLY A 155 19.87 3.86 2.85
C GLY A 155 20.44 4.35 1.51
N ARG A 156 20.46 3.48 0.48
CA ARG A 156 20.81 3.90 -0.88
C ARG A 156 19.73 4.80 -1.48
N LEU A 157 18.47 4.44 -1.31
CA LEU A 157 17.35 5.25 -1.77
C LEU A 157 17.37 6.63 -1.11
N PHE A 158 17.56 6.72 0.21
CA PHE A 158 17.62 8.00 0.92
C PHE A 158 18.74 8.91 0.39
N ARG A 159 19.93 8.37 0.13
CA ARG A 159 21.03 9.13 -0.50
C ARG A 159 20.65 9.62 -1.89
N ARG A 160 20.08 8.76 -2.75
CA ARG A 160 19.64 9.14 -4.10
C ARG A 160 18.56 10.22 -4.08
N VAL A 161 17.58 10.09 -3.18
CA VAL A 161 16.55 11.12 -2.97
C VAL A 161 17.18 12.42 -2.47
N HIS A 162 18.08 12.34 -1.48
CA HIS A 162 18.77 13.53 -0.98
C HIS A 162 19.55 14.24 -2.08
N ASP A 163 20.28 13.51 -2.91
CA ASP A 163 21.08 14.08 -4.00
C ASP A 163 20.20 14.72 -5.08
N ALA A 164 19.07 14.10 -5.41
CA ALA A 164 18.12 14.59 -6.40
C ALA A 164 17.35 15.84 -5.94
N LEU A 165 17.09 15.99 -4.66
CA LEU A 165 16.37 17.14 -4.12
C LEU A 165 17.18 18.42 -4.25
N VAL A 166 16.52 19.51 -4.63
CA VAL A 166 17.09 20.87 -4.52
C VAL A 166 17.29 21.24 -3.04
N PRO A 167 18.19 22.19 -2.70
CA PRO A 167 18.26 22.75 -1.36
C PRO A 167 16.88 23.26 -0.91
N GLY A 168 16.45 22.88 0.30
CA GLY A 168 15.11 23.17 0.81
C GLY A 168 14.01 22.22 0.34
N GLY A 169 14.30 21.29 -0.58
CA GLY A 169 13.36 20.26 -1.03
C GLY A 169 13.00 19.25 0.06
N ALA A 170 11.93 18.50 -0.15
CA ALA A 170 11.39 17.58 0.85
C ALA A 170 11.13 16.18 0.27
N PHE A 171 11.38 15.17 1.10
CA PHE A 171 10.92 13.80 0.90
C PHE A 171 9.79 13.51 1.89
N VAL A 172 8.60 13.19 1.40
CA VAL A 172 7.41 12.89 2.20
C VAL A 172 6.99 11.46 1.92
N PHE A 173 6.96 10.64 2.95
CA PHE A 173 6.59 9.24 2.82
C PHE A 173 5.99 8.71 4.12
N ASP A 174 5.42 7.51 4.06
CA ASP A 174 4.91 6.82 5.24
C ASP A 174 5.32 5.35 5.23
N VAL A 175 5.35 4.77 6.43
CA VAL A 175 5.69 3.37 6.63
C VAL A 175 4.84 2.73 7.73
N LEU A 176 4.66 1.43 7.63
CA LEU A 176 4.17 0.59 8.70
C LEU A 176 5.32 0.14 9.61
N GLY A 177 5.09 0.28 10.90
CA GLY A 177 5.93 -0.32 11.94
C GLY A 177 5.37 -1.64 12.46
N PRO A 178 6.08 -2.30 13.42
CA PRO A 178 5.64 -3.53 14.07
C PRO A 178 4.31 -3.39 14.82
N GLY A 179 3.66 -4.54 15.10
CA GLY A 179 2.43 -4.61 15.89
C GLY A 179 1.15 -4.55 15.06
N GLN A 180 1.22 -4.84 13.75
CA GLN A 180 0.06 -4.86 12.86
C GLN A 180 -0.86 -6.05 13.09
N VAL A 181 -0.31 -7.17 13.56
CA VAL A 181 -1.03 -8.41 13.87
C VAL A 181 -0.48 -8.99 15.17
N PRO A 182 -1.32 -9.35 16.15
CA PRO A 182 -0.83 -9.96 17.38
C PRO A 182 0.01 -11.21 17.10
N PRO A 183 1.14 -11.43 17.84
CA PRO A 183 2.03 -12.56 17.61
C PRO A 183 1.31 -13.91 17.60
N GLY A 184 1.64 -14.76 16.62
CA GLY A 184 1.08 -16.10 16.50
C GLY A 184 -0.40 -16.14 16.03
N THR A 185 -0.95 -15.02 15.59
CA THR A 185 -2.30 -14.92 15.06
C THR A 185 -2.31 -14.52 13.58
N ARG A 186 -3.49 -14.59 12.95
CA ARG A 186 -3.74 -14.12 11.59
C ARG A 186 -4.91 -13.16 11.57
N ALA A 187 -4.70 -11.99 11.03
CA ALA A 187 -5.78 -11.06 10.78
C ALA A 187 -6.39 -11.34 9.40
N ARG A 188 -7.70 -11.42 9.33
CA ARG A 188 -8.44 -11.67 8.09
C ARG A 188 -9.42 -10.55 7.84
N GLY A 189 -9.55 -10.17 6.57
CA GLY A 189 -10.52 -9.18 6.15
C GLY A 189 -10.96 -9.46 4.72
N PHE A 190 -12.07 -8.83 4.34
CA PHE A 190 -12.54 -8.86 2.97
C PHE A 190 -13.18 -7.53 2.62
N ARG A 191 -13.15 -7.20 1.34
CA ARG A 191 -13.92 -6.10 0.74
C ARG A 191 -14.64 -6.59 -0.49
N VAL A 192 -15.81 -6.01 -0.77
CA VAL A 192 -16.67 -6.37 -1.91
C VAL A 192 -17.10 -5.09 -2.60
N GLY A 193 -16.91 -5.02 -3.91
CA GLY A 193 -17.49 -4.02 -4.79
C GLY A 193 -18.59 -4.61 -5.67
N GLU A 194 -19.04 -3.87 -6.66
CA GLU A 194 -20.10 -4.29 -7.55
C GLU A 194 -19.69 -5.50 -8.43
N ASP A 195 -18.45 -5.47 -8.92
CA ASP A 195 -17.90 -6.44 -9.87
C ASP A 195 -16.63 -7.13 -9.37
N TRP A 196 -16.28 -6.95 -8.10
CA TRP A 196 -15.08 -7.54 -7.50
C TRP A 196 -15.25 -7.90 -6.03
N ALA A 197 -14.40 -8.80 -5.57
CA ALA A 197 -14.19 -9.07 -4.15
C ALA A 197 -12.70 -9.33 -3.90
N VAL A 198 -12.22 -8.94 -2.72
CA VAL A 198 -10.86 -9.24 -2.25
C VAL A 198 -10.91 -9.78 -0.84
N LEU A 199 -10.16 -10.86 -0.61
CA LEU A 199 -9.93 -11.44 0.71
C LEU A 199 -8.45 -11.27 1.01
N ALA A 200 -8.12 -10.81 2.22
CA ALA A 200 -6.75 -10.66 2.67
C ALA A 200 -6.55 -11.36 4.01
N GLU A 201 -5.49 -12.14 4.11
CA GLU A 201 -4.97 -12.70 5.35
C GLU A 201 -3.59 -12.08 5.60
N ARG A 202 -3.34 -11.64 6.84
CA ARG A 202 -2.08 -11.02 7.26
C ARG A 202 -1.51 -11.79 8.44
N GLU A 203 -0.19 -12.03 8.42
CA GLU A 203 0.57 -12.68 9.47
C GLU A 203 1.88 -11.93 9.67
N GLU A 204 2.19 -11.55 10.92
CA GLU A 204 3.41 -10.84 11.26
C GLU A 204 4.45 -11.81 11.83
N ASP A 205 5.67 -11.77 11.25
CA ASP A 205 6.86 -12.42 11.77
C ASP A 205 7.66 -11.39 12.55
N VAL A 206 7.48 -11.41 13.89
CA VAL A 206 8.12 -10.44 14.80
C VAL A 206 9.63 -10.58 14.79
N GLU A 207 10.16 -11.82 14.67
CA GLU A 207 11.61 -12.06 14.70
C GLU A 207 12.29 -11.49 13.46
N ARG A 208 11.64 -11.59 12.30
CA ARG A 208 12.14 -11.05 11.04
C ARG A 208 11.77 -9.60 10.80
N GLY A 209 10.86 -9.04 11.59
CA GLY A 209 10.31 -7.70 11.36
C GLY A 209 9.59 -7.57 10.02
N THR A 210 8.85 -8.61 9.62
CA THR A 210 8.13 -8.66 8.34
C THR A 210 6.68 -9.05 8.54
N MET A 211 5.83 -8.72 7.56
CA MET A 211 4.46 -9.18 7.51
C MET A 211 4.17 -9.76 6.11
N GLU A 212 3.53 -10.92 6.08
CA GLU A 212 3.01 -11.52 4.85
C GLU A 212 1.53 -11.20 4.70
N ARG A 213 1.13 -10.80 3.50
CA ARG A 213 -0.26 -10.55 3.10
C ARG A 213 -0.61 -11.52 1.98
N ARG A 214 -1.47 -12.48 2.24
CA ARG A 214 -2.06 -13.36 1.23
C ARG A 214 -3.35 -12.74 0.74
N ILE A 215 -3.40 -12.44 -0.54
CA ILE A 215 -4.49 -11.73 -1.18
C ILE A 215 -5.12 -12.64 -2.22
N VAL A 216 -6.42 -12.90 -2.08
CA VAL A 216 -7.22 -13.59 -3.09
C VAL A 216 -8.20 -12.57 -3.65
N SER A 217 -8.11 -12.30 -4.93
CA SER A 217 -9.01 -11.38 -5.62
C SER A 217 -9.91 -12.11 -6.60
N PHE A 218 -11.12 -11.60 -6.74
CA PHE A 218 -12.11 -12.02 -7.71
C PHE A 218 -12.59 -10.79 -8.47
N ARG A 219 -12.51 -10.81 -9.80
CA ARG A 219 -13.04 -9.75 -10.66
C ARG A 219 -14.00 -10.33 -11.69
N LYS A 220 -15.15 -9.71 -11.88
CA LYS A 220 -16.14 -10.13 -12.86
C LYS A 220 -15.61 -9.91 -14.28
N ALA A 221 -15.64 -10.95 -15.08
CA ALA A 221 -15.24 -10.95 -16.48
C ALA A 221 -16.34 -11.63 -17.30
N GLY A 222 -17.23 -10.82 -17.91
CA GLY A 222 -18.41 -11.33 -18.59
C GLY A 222 -19.36 -12.06 -17.63
N GLY A 223 -19.62 -13.34 -17.85
CA GLY A 223 -20.54 -14.17 -17.07
C GLY A 223 -19.90 -14.93 -15.89
N HIS A 224 -18.62 -14.74 -15.60
CA HIS A 224 -17.88 -15.45 -14.55
C HIS A 224 -16.96 -14.50 -13.79
N TYR A 225 -16.30 -15.00 -12.72
CA TYR A 225 -15.28 -14.28 -11.99
C TYR A 225 -13.91 -14.90 -12.28
N ARG A 226 -12.94 -14.06 -12.59
CA ARG A 226 -11.52 -14.45 -12.58
C ARG A 226 -11.04 -14.44 -11.14
N ARG A 227 -10.27 -15.43 -10.73
CA ARG A 227 -9.58 -15.48 -9.45
C ARG A 227 -8.10 -15.26 -9.68
N ASN A 228 -7.49 -14.41 -8.83
CA ASN A 228 -6.05 -14.24 -8.74
C ASN A 228 -5.62 -14.36 -7.28
N ASP A 229 -4.41 -14.88 -7.08
CA ASP A 229 -3.79 -15.06 -5.78
C ASP A 229 -2.42 -14.37 -5.82
N GLU A 230 -2.19 -13.44 -4.87
CA GLU A 230 -0.90 -12.76 -4.71
C GLU A 230 -0.43 -12.87 -3.26
N VAL A 231 0.89 -12.95 -3.05
CA VAL A 231 1.52 -12.90 -1.74
C VAL A 231 2.43 -11.70 -1.66
N HIS A 232 2.06 -10.72 -0.88
CA HIS A 232 2.85 -9.53 -0.65
C HIS A 232 3.61 -9.66 0.66
N ARG A 233 4.93 -9.46 0.61
CA ARG A 233 5.76 -9.36 1.79
C ARG A 233 6.13 -7.91 2.02
N VAL A 234 6.02 -7.47 3.27
CA VAL A 234 6.38 -6.11 3.67
C VAL A 234 7.31 -6.17 4.87
N ARG A 235 8.30 -5.27 4.91
CA ARG A 235 9.13 -5.03 6.08
C ARG A 235 8.45 -4.03 6.99
N LEU A 236 8.52 -4.26 8.29
CA LEU A 236 7.99 -3.37 9.30
C LEU A 236 9.14 -2.56 9.89
N TYR A 237 9.06 -1.24 9.81
CA TYR A 237 10.17 -0.36 10.16
C TYR A 237 10.04 0.23 11.56
N ASP A 238 11.11 0.17 12.34
CA ASP A 238 11.24 0.97 13.55
C ASP A 238 11.40 2.45 13.18
N GLN A 239 10.50 3.28 13.69
CA GLN A 239 10.43 4.70 13.34
C GLN A 239 11.64 5.49 13.86
N VAL A 240 12.21 5.09 14.99
CA VAL A 240 13.37 5.76 15.58
C VAL A 240 14.63 5.47 14.77
N GLY A 241 14.83 4.20 14.43
CA GLY A 241 15.95 3.78 13.58
C GLY A 241 15.88 4.43 12.19
N LEU A 242 14.67 4.49 11.60
CA LEU A 242 14.47 5.10 10.29
C LEU A 242 14.74 6.62 10.30
N SER A 243 14.33 7.33 11.35
CA SER A 243 14.66 8.75 11.54
C SER A 243 16.16 8.97 11.62
N ALA A 244 16.86 8.15 12.41
CA ALA A 244 18.31 8.26 12.55
C ALA A 244 19.06 8.00 11.23
N GLU A 245 18.61 7.06 10.41
CA GLU A 245 19.19 6.78 9.09
C GLU A 245 18.99 7.95 8.11
N LEU A 246 17.82 8.57 8.10
CA LEU A 246 17.55 9.78 7.32
C LEU A 246 18.44 10.95 7.78
N GLU A 247 18.59 11.16 9.09
CA GLU A 247 19.44 12.22 9.63
C GLU A 247 20.93 12.01 9.28
N GLN A 248 21.40 10.75 9.33
CA GLN A 248 22.74 10.39 8.87
C GLN A 248 22.96 10.65 7.37
N THR A 249 21.89 10.63 6.58
CA THR A 249 21.94 10.99 5.15
C THR A 249 21.97 12.51 4.93
N GLY A 250 21.74 13.32 5.97
CA GLY A 250 21.79 14.78 5.91
C GLY A 250 20.41 15.47 5.93
N PHE A 251 19.34 14.73 6.08
CA PHE A 251 18.00 15.30 6.22
C PHE A 251 17.73 15.89 7.61
N ARG A 252 16.84 16.87 7.66
CA ARG A 252 16.12 17.24 8.89
C ARG A 252 14.79 16.53 8.88
N VAL A 253 14.52 15.71 9.91
CA VAL A 253 13.39 14.78 9.92
C VAL A 253 12.31 15.21 10.91
N ARG A 254 11.06 15.06 10.52
CA ARG A 254 9.89 15.12 11.38
C ARG A 254 9.02 13.90 11.13
N THR A 255 8.60 13.25 12.21
CA THR A 255 7.65 12.14 12.19
C THR A 255 6.26 12.65 12.53
N LEU A 256 5.23 12.18 11.82
CA LEU A 256 3.85 12.59 11.96
C LEU A 256 2.95 11.36 12.17
N ARG A 257 1.82 11.57 12.86
CA ARG A 257 0.75 10.57 13.04
C ARG A 257 -0.48 10.85 12.18
N SER A 258 -0.40 11.86 11.33
CA SER A 258 -1.46 12.24 10.39
C SER A 258 -0.89 13.03 9.22
N TYR A 259 -1.57 12.99 8.10
CA TYR A 259 -1.43 13.96 7.03
C TYR A 259 -2.50 15.05 7.20
N GLY A 260 -2.14 16.14 7.88
CA GLY A 260 -3.13 17.17 8.22
C GLY A 260 -4.29 16.59 9.04
N GLY A 261 -5.51 16.70 8.51
CA GLY A 261 -6.72 16.14 9.12
C GLY A 261 -6.93 14.64 8.93
N TYR A 262 -6.08 13.95 8.14
CA TYR A 262 -6.18 12.51 7.87
C TYR A 262 -5.31 11.72 8.86
N PRO A 263 -5.89 11.02 9.85
CA PRO A 263 -5.13 10.25 10.82
C PRO A 263 -4.56 8.97 10.19
N LEU A 264 -3.34 8.64 10.57
CA LEU A 264 -2.73 7.35 10.23
C LEU A 264 -3.16 6.28 11.24
N SER A 265 -3.25 5.04 10.80
CA SER A 265 -3.57 3.89 11.68
C SER A 265 -2.47 3.66 12.71
N GLU A 266 -2.76 2.90 13.75
CA GLU A 266 -1.78 2.49 14.75
C GLU A 266 -0.61 1.75 14.10
N GLY A 267 0.61 2.04 14.55
CA GLY A 267 1.84 1.51 13.96
C GLY A 267 2.24 2.16 12.63
N HIS A 268 1.40 2.96 12.01
CA HIS A 268 1.71 3.69 10.79
C HIS A 268 2.27 5.08 11.13
N ALA A 269 3.29 5.54 10.41
CA ALA A 269 3.88 6.87 10.61
C ALA A 269 4.31 7.50 9.29
N ALA A 270 4.09 8.80 9.17
CA ALA A 270 4.60 9.59 8.08
C ALA A 270 5.88 10.33 8.47
N PHE A 271 6.74 10.54 7.49
CA PHE A 271 8.02 11.23 7.60
C PHE A 271 8.05 12.41 6.65
N VAL A 272 8.54 13.52 7.15
CA VAL A 272 8.91 14.69 6.35
C VAL A 272 10.42 14.91 6.54
N ALA A 273 11.18 14.46 5.55
CA ALA A 273 12.63 14.57 5.52
C ALA A 273 13.03 15.74 4.61
N ARG A 274 13.50 16.84 5.19
CA ARG A 274 13.85 18.07 4.46
C ARG A 274 15.35 18.15 4.22
N LYS A 275 15.75 18.39 2.96
CA LYS A 275 17.12 18.74 2.63
C LYS A 275 17.41 20.18 3.12
N PRO A 276 18.44 20.41 3.92
CA PRO A 276 18.84 21.78 4.30
C PRO A 276 19.08 22.68 3.07
N ALA A 277 18.86 24.00 3.28
CA ALA A 277 19.11 25.00 2.24
C ALA A 277 20.60 25.27 2.06
#